data_0fc5380ea54c86e9a030495273e3961b
#
_entry.id   0fc5380ea54c86e9a030495273e3961b
#
_cell.length_a   1.000
_cell.length_b   1.000
_cell.length_c   1.000
_cell.angle_alpha   90.00
_cell.angle_beta   90.00
_cell.angle_gamma   90.00
#
_symmetry.space_group_name_H-M   'P 1'
#
loop_
_entity.id
_entity.type
_entity.pdbx_description
1 polymer ?
#
loop_
_entity_poly.entity_id
_entity_poly.type
_entity_poly.pdbx_seq_one_letter_code
_entity_poly.pdbx_strand_id
1 'polypeptide(L)'
;MSRTIKIVTLFALFAWLSPASAADAAKPATQIATFAAGCYWCVESDFDRVKGVLETTPGFMGGKTEKPTYEEVSSGATGHAEAVNVTYDPAVVSYKELLDAYWLNVDPLDGTGQFCDRGSQYRPAIFVYNDEQKKLAEDSKKAIEDSKKFKEPVVVEINAVSAFTPAPDPDFYKTNPIRYKFYRAGCGRDARLKQLWGDKGGH
;
A
#
# COMPACT_ATOMS: atom_id res chain seq x y z
N MET A 1 -52.22 -39.89 70.10
CA MET A 1 -50.82 -40.06 69.65
C MET A 1 -50.75 -39.59 68.20
N SER A 2 -50.35 -38.32 68.00
CA SER A 2 -50.30 -37.66 66.63
C SER A 2 -48.86 -37.65 66.17
N ARG A 3 -48.58 -38.29 65.06
CA ARG A 3 -47.25 -38.28 64.41
C ARG A 3 -47.22 -37.20 63.33
N THR A 4 -46.47 -36.13 63.56
CA THR A 4 -46.21 -35.05 62.62
C THR A 4 -45.12 -35.49 61.67
N ILE A 5 -45.45 -35.59 60.37
CA ILE A 5 -44.47 -35.79 59.24
C ILE A 5 -43.90 -34.46 58.80
N LYS A 6 -42.59 -34.29 58.98
CA LYS A 6 -41.86 -33.13 58.44
C LYS A 6 -41.45 -33.44 56.97
N ILE A 7 -42.03 -32.69 56.02
CA ILE A 7 -41.64 -32.78 54.67
C ILE A 7 -40.41 -31.84 54.48
N VAL A 8 -39.26 -32.42 54.10
CA VAL A 8 -38.03 -31.68 53.74
C VAL A 8 -38.07 -31.41 52.24
N THR A 9 -38.30 -30.19 51.91
CA THR A 9 -38.27 -29.76 50.50
C THR A 9 -36.84 -29.50 50.10
N LEU A 10 -36.31 -30.31 49.17
CA LEU A 10 -34.96 -30.19 48.62
C LEU A 10 -35.02 -29.18 47.44
N PHE A 11 -34.46 -28.01 47.64
CA PHE A 11 -34.29 -27.03 46.54
C PHE A 11 -33.08 -27.43 45.71
N ALA A 12 -33.30 -27.93 44.49
CA ALA A 12 -32.26 -28.14 43.51
C ALA A 12 -31.86 -26.79 42.87
N LEU A 13 -30.67 -26.29 43.18
CA LEU A 13 -30.08 -25.15 42.44
C LEU A 13 -29.65 -25.62 41.06
N PHE A 14 -30.40 -25.23 40.03
CA PHE A 14 -30.00 -25.31 38.64
C PHE A 14 -29.05 -24.15 38.37
N ALA A 15 -27.73 -24.41 38.33
CA ALA A 15 -26.77 -23.48 37.84
C ALA A 15 -26.91 -23.37 36.32
N TRP A 16 -27.40 -22.21 35.85
CA TRP A 16 -27.40 -21.88 34.42
C TRP A 16 -25.97 -21.58 33.98
N LEU A 17 -25.35 -22.52 33.29
CA LEU A 17 -24.14 -22.24 32.51
C LEU A 17 -24.55 -21.40 31.29
N SER A 18 -24.31 -20.09 31.35
CA SER A 18 -24.38 -19.24 30.20
C SER A 18 -23.28 -19.66 29.22
N PRO A 19 -23.59 -19.93 27.94
CA PRO A 19 -22.55 -20.15 26.95
C PRO A 19 -21.71 -18.87 26.83
N ALA A 20 -20.40 -19.01 26.99
CA ALA A 20 -19.47 -17.93 26.69
C ALA A 20 -19.69 -17.51 25.22
N SER A 21 -20.12 -16.27 25.03
CA SER A 21 -20.23 -15.65 23.71
C SER A 21 -18.85 -15.74 23.06
N ALA A 22 -18.77 -16.40 21.92
CA ALA A 22 -17.58 -16.34 21.08
C ALA A 22 -17.29 -14.84 20.84
N ALA A 23 -16.17 -14.37 21.38
CA ALA A 23 -15.71 -13.01 21.14
C ALA A 23 -15.66 -12.82 19.63
N ASP A 24 -16.45 -11.87 19.12
CA ASP A 24 -16.35 -11.39 17.76
C ASP A 24 -14.88 -11.02 17.55
N ALA A 25 -14.17 -11.78 16.74
CA ALA A 25 -12.79 -11.49 16.42
C ALA A 25 -12.80 -10.14 15.70
N ALA A 26 -12.45 -9.07 16.40
CA ALA A 26 -12.41 -7.73 15.86
C ALA A 26 -11.57 -7.79 14.58
N LYS A 27 -12.18 -7.40 13.43
CA LYS A 27 -11.46 -7.28 12.16
C LYS A 27 -10.18 -6.49 12.44
N PRO A 28 -8.99 -6.97 12.08
CA PRO A 28 -7.75 -6.25 12.37
C PRO A 28 -7.86 -4.81 11.84
N ALA A 29 -7.41 -3.86 12.64
CA ALA A 29 -7.44 -2.45 12.26
C ALA A 29 -6.50 -2.26 11.07
N THR A 30 -7.07 -2.18 9.85
CA THR A 30 -6.30 -1.97 8.62
C THR A 30 -5.79 -0.54 8.54
N GLN A 31 -4.64 -0.36 7.91
CA GLN A 31 -4.06 0.96 7.61
C GLN A 31 -3.88 1.15 6.10
N ILE A 32 -3.66 2.38 5.68
CA ILE A 32 -3.45 2.76 4.28
C ILE A 32 -2.09 3.44 4.14
N ALA A 33 -1.37 3.06 3.08
CA ALA A 33 -0.20 3.72 2.55
C ALA A 33 -0.44 4.07 1.08
N THR A 34 0.14 5.16 0.56
CA THR A 34 -0.03 5.54 -0.85
C THR A 34 1.32 5.83 -1.48
N PHE A 35 1.59 5.16 -2.60
CA PHE A 35 2.86 5.22 -3.30
C PHE A 35 2.68 5.49 -4.80
N ALA A 36 3.58 6.31 -5.36
CA ALA A 36 3.71 6.58 -6.78
C ALA A 36 5.13 6.19 -7.23
N ALA A 37 5.25 5.35 -8.25
CA ALA A 37 6.52 4.88 -8.79
C ALA A 37 6.41 4.56 -10.29
N GLY A 38 5.84 5.47 -11.07
CA GLY A 38 5.53 5.28 -12.47
C GLY A 38 4.17 4.63 -12.71
N CYS A 39 4.04 3.85 -13.77
CA CYS A 39 2.78 3.19 -14.13
C CYS A 39 2.19 2.40 -12.95
N TYR A 40 0.95 2.73 -12.60
CA TYR A 40 0.26 2.11 -11.46
C TYR A 40 0.04 0.59 -11.63
N TRP A 41 -0.05 0.06 -12.87
CA TRP A 41 -0.13 -1.40 -13.08
C TRP A 41 1.07 -2.14 -12.47
N CYS A 42 2.26 -1.52 -12.58
CA CYS A 42 3.48 -2.09 -12.02
C CYS A 42 3.51 -1.94 -10.50
N VAL A 43 3.16 -0.77 -10.00
CA VAL A 43 3.14 -0.49 -8.55
C VAL A 43 2.14 -1.40 -7.84
N GLU A 44 0.93 -1.56 -8.40
CA GLU A 44 -0.09 -2.48 -7.92
C GLU A 44 0.45 -3.93 -7.88
N SER A 45 1.01 -4.41 -8.99
CA SER A 45 1.61 -5.75 -9.06
C SER A 45 2.76 -5.96 -8.06
N ASP A 46 3.54 -4.93 -7.79
CA ASP A 46 4.67 -5.01 -6.86
C ASP A 46 4.18 -5.11 -5.41
N PHE A 47 3.18 -4.33 -5.01
CA PHE A 47 2.64 -4.34 -3.65
C PHE A 47 1.72 -5.52 -3.34
N ASP A 48 0.96 -6.03 -4.32
CA ASP A 48 0.12 -7.22 -4.12
C ASP A 48 0.91 -8.48 -3.73
N ARG A 49 2.21 -8.49 -3.94
CA ARG A 49 3.11 -9.60 -3.54
C ARG A 49 3.63 -9.46 -2.11
N VAL A 50 3.43 -8.32 -1.49
CA VAL A 50 3.91 -8.06 -0.13
C VAL A 50 2.96 -8.75 0.86
N LYS A 51 3.48 -9.70 1.62
CA LYS A 51 2.68 -10.39 2.64
C LYS A 51 2.17 -9.37 3.67
N GLY A 52 0.87 -9.37 3.92
CA GLY A 52 0.21 -8.44 4.83
C GLY A 52 -0.48 -7.28 4.10
N VAL A 53 -0.22 -7.08 2.81
CA VAL A 53 -1.06 -6.25 1.96
C VAL A 53 -2.36 -7.02 1.70
N LEU A 54 -3.48 -6.35 1.91
CA LEU A 54 -4.83 -6.91 1.81
C LEU A 54 -5.53 -6.50 0.52
N GLU A 55 -5.25 -5.27 0.06
CA GLU A 55 -5.87 -4.70 -1.14
C GLU A 55 -4.95 -3.60 -1.69
N THR A 56 -4.87 -3.50 -3.00
CA THR A 56 -4.29 -2.37 -3.71
C THR A 56 -5.36 -1.71 -4.57
N THR A 57 -5.38 -0.38 -4.61
CA THR A 57 -6.29 0.38 -5.45
C THR A 57 -5.46 1.37 -6.27
N PRO A 58 -5.31 1.19 -7.58
CA PRO A 58 -4.64 2.16 -8.43
C PRO A 58 -5.49 3.41 -8.64
N GLY A 59 -4.84 4.54 -8.85
CA GLY A 59 -5.53 5.82 -9.02
C GLY A 59 -4.61 7.00 -9.18
N PHE A 60 -5.11 8.17 -8.82
CA PHE A 60 -4.47 9.46 -9.04
C PHE A 60 -4.49 10.30 -7.78
N MET A 61 -3.35 10.91 -7.40
CA MET A 61 -3.21 11.77 -6.23
C MET A 61 -2.20 12.90 -6.45
N GLY A 62 -2.32 13.97 -5.68
CA GLY A 62 -1.32 15.06 -5.62
C GLY A 62 -1.50 16.16 -6.63
N GLY A 63 -2.50 16.10 -7.50
CA GLY A 63 -2.84 17.12 -8.47
C GLY A 63 -3.90 18.12 -7.97
N LYS A 64 -4.32 19.01 -8.88
CA LYS A 64 -5.28 20.07 -8.57
C LYS A 64 -6.66 19.85 -9.21
N THR A 65 -6.75 19.02 -10.24
CA THR A 65 -8.01 18.72 -10.92
C THR A 65 -8.87 17.81 -10.04
N GLU A 66 -10.11 18.21 -9.77
CA GLU A 66 -11.04 17.37 -9.03
C GLU A 66 -11.56 16.24 -9.92
N LYS A 67 -11.52 15.00 -9.40
CA LYS A 67 -12.01 13.78 -10.08
C LYS A 67 -11.52 13.68 -11.55
N PRO A 68 -10.20 13.74 -11.79
CA PRO A 68 -9.68 13.71 -13.15
C PRO A 68 -9.98 12.38 -13.83
N THR A 69 -10.17 12.41 -15.14
CA THR A 69 -10.20 11.20 -15.97
C THR A 69 -8.78 10.68 -16.21
N TYR A 70 -8.68 9.44 -16.66
CA TYR A 70 -7.39 8.84 -17.06
C TYR A 70 -6.71 9.67 -18.17
N GLU A 71 -7.47 10.10 -19.18
CA GLU A 71 -6.96 10.88 -20.30
C GLU A 71 -6.39 12.22 -19.85
N GLU A 72 -7.08 12.89 -18.91
CA GLU A 72 -6.60 14.16 -18.35
C GLU A 72 -5.28 13.97 -17.60
N VAL A 73 -5.17 12.93 -16.75
CA VAL A 73 -3.93 12.64 -16.02
C VAL A 73 -2.82 12.26 -16.99
N SER A 74 -3.08 11.38 -17.94
CA SER A 74 -2.11 10.93 -18.95
C SER A 74 -1.57 12.06 -19.81
N SER A 75 -2.35 13.15 -20.00
CA SER A 75 -1.88 14.36 -20.68
C SER A 75 -0.81 15.14 -19.88
N GLY A 76 -0.68 14.87 -18.56
CA GLY A 76 0.22 15.59 -17.66
C GLY A 76 -0.32 16.94 -17.16
N ALA A 77 -1.50 17.38 -17.59
CA ALA A 77 -2.03 18.71 -17.29
C ALA A 77 -2.63 18.86 -15.89
N THR A 78 -3.00 17.75 -15.23
CA THR A 78 -3.73 17.76 -13.94
C THR A 78 -2.83 17.96 -12.73
N GLY A 79 -1.52 17.70 -12.87
CA GLY A 79 -0.57 17.66 -11.77
C GLY A 79 -0.68 16.41 -10.87
N HIS A 80 -1.63 15.50 -11.14
CA HIS A 80 -1.70 14.24 -10.43
C HIS A 80 -0.55 13.31 -10.79
N ALA A 81 -0.11 12.50 -9.80
CA ALA A 81 0.70 11.32 -10.05
C ALA A 81 -0.20 10.08 -10.17
N GLU A 82 0.19 9.14 -11.02
CA GLU A 82 -0.30 7.76 -10.92
C GLU A 82 0.19 7.18 -9.60
N ALA A 83 -0.73 6.72 -8.77
CA ALA A 83 -0.47 6.26 -7.41
C ALA A 83 -1.29 5.02 -7.08
N VAL A 84 -0.86 4.27 -6.07
CA VAL A 84 -1.58 3.11 -5.57
C VAL A 84 -1.82 3.28 -4.07
N ASN A 85 -3.08 3.18 -3.66
CA ASN A 85 -3.45 2.99 -2.26
C ASN A 85 -3.23 1.52 -1.89
N VAL A 86 -2.45 1.30 -0.85
CA VAL A 86 -2.10 -0.02 -0.31
C VAL A 86 -2.77 -0.15 1.05
N THR A 87 -3.83 -0.95 1.13
CA THR A 87 -4.48 -1.33 2.39
C THR A 87 -3.74 -2.52 2.98
N TYR A 88 -3.27 -2.42 4.20
CA TYR A 88 -2.47 -3.46 4.84
C TYR A 88 -2.87 -3.76 6.28
N ASP A 89 -2.52 -4.95 6.76
CA ASP A 89 -2.64 -5.36 8.16
C ASP A 89 -1.34 -5.00 8.91
N PRO A 90 -1.36 -3.99 9.80
CA PRO A 90 -0.17 -3.57 10.52
C PRO A 90 0.36 -4.61 11.53
N ALA A 91 -0.41 -5.66 11.83
CA ALA A 91 0.06 -6.79 12.63
C ALA A 91 0.91 -7.78 11.80
N VAL A 92 0.85 -7.71 10.47
CA VAL A 92 1.56 -8.61 9.54
C VAL A 92 2.71 -7.92 8.82
N VAL A 93 2.51 -6.66 8.41
CA VAL A 93 3.51 -5.83 7.73
C VAL A 93 3.46 -4.41 8.27
N SER A 94 4.59 -3.85 8.63
CA SER A 94 4.71 -2.47 9.09
C SER A 94 4.80 -1.49 7.92
N TYR A 95 4.46 -0.21 8.16
CA TYR A 95 4.67 0.85 7.17
C TYR A 95 6.13 0.97 6.73
N LYS A 96 7.08 0.71 7.66
CA LYS A 96 8.50 0.68 7.33
C LYS A 96 8.83 -0.41 6.30
N GLU A 97 8.28 -1.61 6.44
CA GLU A 97 8.51 -2.70 5.47
C GLU A 97 7.87 -2.39 4.12
N LEU A 98 6.73 -1.67 4.09
CA LEU A 98 6.16 -1.14 2.85
C LEU A 98 7.06 -0.10 2.19
N LEU A 99 7.71 0.77 2.97
CA LEU A 99 8.73 1.70 2.45
C LEU A 99 9.94 0.93 1.90
N ASP A 100 10.41 -0.11 2.59
CA ASP A 100 11.51 -0.96 2.09
C ASP A 100 11.15 -1.62 0.75
N ALA A 101 9.90 -2.11 0.61
CA ALA A 101 9.38 -2.63 -0.67
C ALA A 101 9.27 -1.54 -1.74
N TYR A 102 8.79 -0.34 -1.38
CA TYR A 102 8.72 0.81 -2.29
C TYR A 102 10.09 1.15 -2.88
N TRP A 103 11.11 1.29 -2.02
CA TRP A 103 12.46 1.66 -2.49
C TRP A 103 13.04 0.64 -3.46
N LEU A 104 12.81 -0.65 -3.26
CA LEU A 104 13.28 -1.71 -4.17
C LEU A 104 12.57 -1.72 -5.53
N ASN A 105 11.46 -0.99 -5.66
CA ASN A 105 10.60 -0.95 -6.84
C ASN A 105 10.50 0.44 -7.51
N VAL A 106 11.38 1.37 -7.15
CA VAL A 106 11.42 2.74 -7.70
C VAL A 106 12.84 3.09 -8.17
N ASP A 107 12.95 3.88 -9.24
CA ASP A 107 14.18 4.60 -9.56
C ASP A 107 14.18 5.93 -8.78
N PRO A 108 14.95 6.03 -7.68
CA PRO A 108 14.91 7.21 -6.83
C PRO A 108 15.64 8.41 -7.43
N LEU A 109 16.27 8.26 -8.60
CA LEU A 109 17.09 9.27 -9.25
C LEU A 109 16.35 9.96 -10.42
N ASP A 110 15.19 9.44 -10.84
CA ASP A 110 14.44 9.97 -11.98
C ASP A 110 13.13 10.65 -11.53
N GLY A 111 13.17 11.97 -11.44
CA GLY A 111 12.00 12.79 -11.07
C GLY A 111 11.12 13.21 -12.27
N THR A 112 11.51 12.89 -13.49
CA THR A 112 10.79 13.29 -14.71
C THR A 112 9.90 12.19 -15.29
N GLY A 113 9.79 11.09 -14.57
CA GLY A 113 9.04 9.88 -14.91
C GLY A 113 9.65 8.67 -14.26
N GLN A 114 9.28 7.48 -14.71
CA GLN A 114 9.88 6.24 -14.26
C GLN A 114 10.03 5.27 -15.43
N PHE A 115 11.24 4.75 -15.62
CA PHE A 115 11.56 3.78 -16.67
C PHE A 115 11.21 4.32 -18.07
N CYS A 116 10.28 3.66 -18.79
CA CYS A 116 9.82 4.12 -20.10
C CYS A 116 8.72 5.19 -20.03
N ASP A 117 8.06 5.36 -18.89
CA ASP A 117 6.96 6.28 -18.73
C ASP A 117 7.49 7.68 -18.40
N ARG A 118 7.17 8.65 -19.25
CA ARG A 118 7.69 10.01 -19.13
C ARG A 118 6.58 11.01 -18.83
N GLY A 119 6.88 11.96 -17.96
CA GLY A 119 5.97 13.02 -17.55
C GLY A 119 5.74 13.05 -16.04
N SER A 120 5.25 14.20 -15.56
CA SER A 120 5.02 14.43 -14.11
C SER A 120 4.01 13.48 -13.49
N GLN A 121 3.11 12.90 -14.27
CA GLN A 121 2.15 11.90 -13.84
C GLN A 121 2.82 10.57 -13.44
N TYR A 122 4.04 10.32 -13.88
CA TYR A 122 4.83 9.12 -13.53
C TYR A 122 5.97 9.40 -12.55
N ARG A 123 5.97 10.57 -11.89
CA ARG A 123 7.00 10.93 -10.92
C ARG A 123 6.95 10.03 -9.67
N PRO A 124 8.09 9.75 -9.03
CA PRO A 124 8.13 8.98 -7.80
C PRO A 124 7.71 9.85 -6.61
N ALA A 125 6.74 9.37 -5.81
CA ALA A 125 6.29 10.07 -4.62
C ALA A 125 5.75 9.10 -3.56
N ILE A 126 5.84 9.51 -2.29
CA ILE A 126 5.22 8.89 -1.13
C ILE A 126 4.21 9.88 -0.58
N PHE A 127 2.95 9.47 -0.45
CA PHE A 127 1.90 10.29 0.15
C PHE A 127 1.62 9.83 1.57
N VAL A 128 1.73 10.74 2.53
CA VAL A 128 1.69 10.43 3.97
C VAL A 128 0.41 10.92 4.62
N TYR A 129 -0.21 10.06 5.43
CA TYR A 129 -1.50 10.30 6.09
C TYR A 129 -1.37 10.98 7.46
N ASN A 130 -0.21 10.86 8.09
CA ASN A 130 0.05 11.38 9.44
C ASN A 130 1.54 11.63 9.67
N ASP A 131 1.87 12.22 10.82
CA ASP A 131 3.24 12.58 11.18
C ASP A 131 4.15 11.34 11.37
N GLU A 132 3.61 10.22 11.81
CA GLU A 132 4.37 8.97 11.94
C GLU A 132 4.81 8.45 10.57
N GLN A 133 3.88 8.33 9.61
CA GLN A 133 4.23 7.95 8.23
C GLN A 133 5.21 8.94 7.60
N LYS A 134 5.00 10.26 7.84
CA LYS A 134 5.89 11.30 7.34
C LYS A 134 7.31 11.09 7.87
N LYS A 135 7.44 10.94 9.18
CA LYS A 135 8.75 10.71 9.81
C LYS A 135 9.43 9.46 9.27
N LEU A 136 8.71 8.34 9.18
CA LEU A 136 9.27 7.09 8.66
C LEU A 136 9.70 7.21 7.19
N ALA A 137 8.93 7.90 6.35
CA ALA A 137 9.26 8.15 4.96
C ALA A 137 10.51 9.02 4.83
N GLU A 138 10.59 10.13 5.59
CA GLU A 138 11.75 11.03 5.62
C GLU A 138 13.00 10.32 6.14
N ASP A 139 12.89 9.55 7.22
CA ASP A 139 13.99 8.74 7.77
C ASP A 139 14.50 7.70 6.75
N SER A 140 13.58 7.04 6.03
CA SER A 140 13.94 6.04 5.01
C SER A 140 14.66 6.67 3.81
N LYS A 141 14.19 7.83 3.34
CA LYS A 141 14.85 8.60 2.28
C LYS A 141 16.25 9.03 2.72
N LYS A 142 16.35 9.59 3.91
CA LYS A 142 17.64 10.01 4.50
C LYS A 142 18.60 8.83 4.63
N ALA A 143 18.14 7.65 5.03
CA ALA A 143 19.00 6.46 5.13
C ALA A 143 19.61 6.07 3.77
N ILE A 144 18.87 6.21 2.66
CA ILE A 144 19.40 5.98 1.31
C ILE A 144 20.45 7.03 0.95
N GLU A 145 20.18 8.30 1.22
CA GLU A 145 21.11 9.41 0.96
C GLU A 145 22.41 9.26 1.78
N ASP A 146 22.27 8.93 3.06
CA ASP A 146 23.42 8.74 3.98
C ASP A 146 24.27 7.51 3.61
N SER A 147 23.67 6.49 3.01
CA SER A 147 24.37 5.29 2.56
C SER A 147 25.41 5.57 1.46
N LYS A 148 25.32 6.74 0.80
CA LYS A 148 26.15 7.13 -0.35
C LYS A 148 26.14 6.12 -1.49
N LYS A 149 25.06 5.33 -1.59
CA LYS A 149 24.87 4.35 -2.67
C LYS A 149 24.81 5.03 -4.04
N PHE A 150 24.18 6.19 -4.09
CA PHE A 150 24.05 6.99 -5.31
C PHE A 150 24.87 8.27 -5.21
N LYS A 151 25.38 8.75 -6.35
CA LYS A 151 26.08 10.03 -6.46
C LYS A 151 25.10 11.18 -6.68
N GLU A 152 24.01 10.88 -7.37
CA GLU A 152 22.91 11.79 -7.68
C GLU A 152 21.98 11.92 -6.46
N PRO A 153 21.27 13.05 -6.34
CA PRO A 153 20.31 13.25 -5.25
C PRO A 153 19.10 12.33 -5.41
N VAL A 154 18.52 11.91 -4.28
CA VAL A 154 17.24 11.19 -4.23
C VAL A 154 16.11 12.19 -4.48
N VAL A 155 15.36 12.02 -5.59
CA VAL A 155 14.33 12.96 -6.04
C VAL A 155 12.90 12.54 -5.68
N VAL A 156 12.72 11.47 -4.91
CA VAL A 156 11.40 11.01 -4.45
C VAL A 156 10.76 12.09 -3.59
N GLU A 157 9.55 12.51 -3.95
CA GLU A 157 8.76 13.46 -3.18
C GLU A 157 8.12 12.78 -1.95
N ILE A 158 7.99 13.52 -0.84
CA ILE A 158 7.18 13.11 0.31
C ILE A 158 6.14 14.20 0.53
N ASN A 159 4.89 13.90 0.23
CA ASN A 159 3.79 14.84 0.20
C ASN A 159 2.69 14.40 1.17
N ALA A 160 1.96 15.37 1.75
CA ALA A 160 0.72 15.02 2.44
C ALA A 160 -0.30 14.46 1.44
N VAL A 161 -1.15 13.54 1.91
CA VAL A 161 -2.27 13.03 1.10
C VAL A 161 -3.21 14.14 0.66
N SER A 162 -3.80 13.97 -0.51
CA SER A 162 -4.88 14.79 -1.04
C SER A 162 -6.04 13.90 -1.51
N ALA A 163 -7.01 14.47 -2.21
CA ALA A 163 -8.08 13.68 -2.79
C ALA A 163 -7.51 12.58 -3.72
N PHE A 164 -7.97 11.36 -3.53
CA PHE A 164 -7.63 10.21 -4.36
C PHE A 164 -8.77 9.90 -5.32
N THR A 165 -8.47 9.75 -6.61
CA THR A 165 -9.42 9.32 -7.63
C THR A 165 -9.02 7.94 -8.12
N PRO A 166 -9.84 6.88 -7.95
CA PRO A 166 -9.52 5.55 -8.46
C PRO A 166 -9.36 5.53 -9.98
N ALA A 167 -8.42 4.72 -10.46
CA ALA A 167 -8.24 4.46 -11.89
C ALA A 167 -9.34 3.54 -12.45
N PRO A 168 -9.59 3.58 -13.77
CA PRO A 168 -10.69 2.80 -14.39
C PRO A 168 -10.37 1.31 -14.55
N ASP A 169 -9.12 0.88 -14.41
CA ASP A 169 -8.65 -0.46 -14.74
C ASP A 169 -7.82 -1.11 -13.61
N PRO A 170 -8.41 -1.28 -12.42
CA PRO A 170 -7.76 -2.01 -11.33
C PRO A 170 -7.46 -3.45 -11.76
N ASP A 171 -6.45 -4.05 -11.16
CA ASP A 171 -6.01 -5.43 -11.45
C ASP A 171 -5.65 -5.68 -12.92
N PHE A 172 -5.24 -4.63 -13.66
CA PHE A 172 -4.89 -4.77 -15.08
C PHE A 172 -3.86 -5.89 -15.31
N TYR A 173 -2.88 -6.01 -14.45
CA TYR A 173 -1.84 -7.04 -14.56
C TYR A 173 -2.38 -8.48 -14.35
N LYS A 174 -3.50 -8.64 -13.62
CA LYS A 174 -4.22 -9.92 -13.42
C LYS A 174 -5.15 -10.22 -14.59
N THR A 175 -5.89 -9.21 -15.05
CA THR A 175 -6.90 -9.35 -16.11
C THR A 175 -6.30 -9.37 -17.51
N ASN A 176 -5.12 -8.77 -17.70
CA ASN A 176 -4.39 -8.68 -18.97
C ASN A 176 -2.93 -9.16 -18.85
N PRO A 177 -2.64 -10.36 -18.32
CA PRO A 177 -1.30 -10.76 -17.91
C PRO A 177 -0.27 -10.80 -19.05
N ILE A 178 -0.70 -11.15 -20.25
CA ILE A 178 0.20 -11.19 -21.42
C ILE A 178 0.62 -9.75 -21.80
N ARG A 179 -0.35 -8.85 -21.96
CA ARG A 179 -0.10 -7.45 -22.31
C ARG A 179 0.77 -6.77 -21.25
N TYR A 180 0.46 -6.99 -19.96
CA TYR A 180 1.25 -6.47 -18.86
C TYR A 180 2.71 -6.95 -18.89
N LYS A 181 2.95 -8.25 -19.10
CA LYS A 181 4.32 -8.81 -19.18
C LYS A 181 5.12 -8.17 -20.31
N PHE A 182 4.52 -8.03 -21.50
CA PHE A 182 5.19 -7.35 -22.62
C PHE A 182 5.50 -5.90 -22.32
N TYR A 183 4.55 -5.16 -21.72
CA TYR A 183 4.75 -3.79 -21.31
C TYR A 183 5.89 -3.67 -20.28
N ARG A 184 5.84 -4.42 -19.17
CA ARG A 184 6.84 -4.35 -18.09
C ARG A 184 8.24 -4.70 -18.61
N ALA A 185 8.37 -5.74 -19.41
CA ALA A 185 9.64 -6.16 -20.01
C ALA A 185 10.16 -5.12 -21.02
N GLY A 186 9.31 -4.63 -21.92
CA GLY A 186 9.66 -3.61 -22.91
C GLY A 186 10.03 -2.26 -22.30
N CYS A 187 9.44 -1.93 -21.15
CA CYS A 187 9.74 -0.74 -20.37
C CYS A 187 11.12 -0.80 -19.69
N GLY A 188 11.72 -1.97 -19.56
CA GLY A 188 13.03 -2.14 -18.94
C GLY A 188 13.06 -1.94 -17.42
N ARG A 189 11.88 -1.92 -16.75
CA ARG A 189 11.74 -1.64 -15.33
C ARG A 189 12.63 -2.55 -14.49
N ASP A 190 12.49 -3.87 -14.62
CA ASP A 190 13.21 -4.83 -13.80
C ASP A 190 14.74 -4.77 -14.02
N ALA A 191 15.18 -4.55 -15.28
CA ALA A 191 16.59 -4.37 -15.58
C ALA A 191 17.18 -3.13 -14.90
N ARG A 192 16.44 -2.00 -14.90
CA ARG A 192 16.86 -0.78 -14.22
C ARG A 192 16.86 -0.94 -12.70
N LEU A 193 15.84 -1.56 -12.13
CA LEU A 193 15.78 -1.83 -10.69
C LEU A 193 16.93 -2.74 -10.24
N LYS A 194 17.29 -3.74 -11.03
CA LYS A 194 18.47 -4.57 -10.76
C LYS A 194 19.78 -3.79 -10.79
N GLN A 195 19.94 -2.83 -11.70
CA GLN A 195 21.11 -1.93 -11.71
C GLN A 195 21.19 -1.09 -10.44
N LEU A 196 20.06 -0.58 -9.95
CA LEU A 196 19.99 0.30 -8.79
C LEU A 196 20.16 -0.46 -7.48
N TRP A 197 19.47 -1.60 -7.35
CA TRP A 197 19.26 -2.29 -6.07
C TRP A 197 19.91 -3.67 -5.99
N GLY A 198 20.54 -4.13 -7.09
CA GLY A 198 21.09 -5.50 -7.20
C GLY A 198 19.98 -6.54 -7.31
N ASP A 199 20.26 -7.77 -6.84
CA ASP A 199 19.29 -8.88 -6.92
C ASP A 199 18.04 -8.70 -6.03
N LYS A 200 17.99 -7.63 -5.24
CA LYS A 200 16.81 -7.28 -4.42
C LYS A 200 15.81 -6.39 -5.17
N GLY A 201 16.24 -5.77 -6.26
CA GLY A 201 15.41 -4.85 -7.04
C GLY A 201 14.64 -5.54 -8.15
N GLY A 202 13.36 -5.19 -8.30
CA GLY A 202 12.47 -5.84 -9.26
C GLY A 202 12.09 -7.27 -8.87
N HIS A 203 11.46 -7.96 -9.79
CA HIS A 203 10.99 -9.35 -9.61
C HIS A 203 11.49 -10.27 -10.67
#